data_01a8ff81781cd68530b2706bfd924945
#
_entry.id   01a8ff81781cd68530b2706bfd924945
#
_cell.length_a   1.000
_cell.length_b   1.000
_cell.length_c   1.000
_cell.angle_alpha   90.00
_cell.angle_beta   90.00
_cell.angle_gamma   90.00
#
_symmetry.space_group_name_H-M   'P 1'
#
loop_
_entity.id
_entity.type
_entity.pdbx_description
1 polymer ?
#
loop_
_entity_poly.entity_id
_entity_poly.type
_entity_poly.pdbx_seq_one_letter_code
_entity_poly.pdbx_strand_id
1 'polypeptide(L)'
;MKRVWTLPLLFALGGAAVAATSAVSGNPGTAALVLLVFLVVAAVHSPLMFPRPVGLREAQGRSTADGRPVVLWRPGCMYCIRLRLRLGRSAGRLYWVDIWRDAAGAEAARAANDGNETVPTVFIAGQPHTNPDPAWVREQLSPFP
;
A
#
# COMPACT_ATOMS: atom_id res chain seq x y z
N MET A 1 1.56 -0.64 16.10
CA MET A 1 1.24 0.65 15.44
C MET A 1 2.47 1.49 15.06
N LYS A 2 3.63 1.36 15.71
CA LYS A 2 4.81 2.23 15.46
C LYS A 2 5.55 1.98 14.12
N ARG A 3 5.58 0.75 13.62
CA ARG A 3 6.37 0.37 12.41
C ARG A 3 5.90 0.97 11.09
N VAL A 4 4.60 1.24 10.92
CA VAL A 4 4.05 1.69 9.63
C VAL A 4 4.43 3.14 9.28
N TRP A 5 4.79 3.96 10.27
CA TRP A 5 5.20 5.35 10.09
C TRP A 5 6.72 5.56 10.08
N THR A 6 7.51 4.53 10.42
CA THR A 6 8.97 4.66 10.55
C THR A 6 9.60 5.11 9.23
N LEU A 7 9.25 4.47 8.12
CA LEU A 7 9.82 4.78 6.81
C LEU A 7 9.43 6.17 6.30
N PRO A 8 8.14 6.58 6.29
CA PRO A 8 7.76 7.95 5.93
C PRO A 8 8.43 9.02 6.78
N LEU A 9 8.54 8.81 8.09
CA LEU A 9 9.19 9.75 8.99
C LEU A 9 10.71 9.85 8.73
N LEU A 10 11.38 8.74 8.46
CA LEU A 10 12.81 8.76 8.09
C LEU A 10 13.05 9.55 6.81
N PHE A 11 12.20 9.39 5.79
CA PHE A 11 12.30 10.20 4.57
C PHE A 11 12.03 11.68 4.84
N ALA A 12 11.00 12.02 5.61
CA ALA A 12 10.68 13.41 5.91
C ALA A 12 11.80 14.11 6.70
N LEU A 13 12.33 13.44 7.74
CA LEU A 13 13.42 13.99 8.56
C LEU A 13 14.74 14.08 7.78
N GLY A 14 15.08 13.04 7.01
CA GLY A 14 16.26 13.05 6.15
C GLY A 14 16.21 14.17 5.11
N GLY A 15 15.05 14.33 4.46
CA GLY A 15 14.82 15.41 3.51
C GLY A 15 14.93 16.80 4.14
N ALA A 16 14.39 16.99 5.34
CA ALA A 16 14.51 18.23 6.09
C ALA A 16 15.97 18.56 6.44
N ALA A 17 16.76 17.58 6.88
CA ALA A 17 18.17 17.75 7.20
C ALA A 17 18.99 18.15 5.97
N VAL A 18 18.81 17.47 4.83
CA VAL A 18 19.50 17.79 3.57
C VAL A 18 19.06 19.14 3.03
N ALA A 19 17.78 19.48 3.11
CA ALA A 19 17.28 20.77 2.68
C ALA A 19 17.86 21.91 3.54
N ALA A 20 17.98 21.72 4.86
CA ALA A 20 18.57 22.69 5.78
C ALA A 20 20.03 22.97 5.42
N THR A 21 20.86 21.93 5.18
CA THR A 21 22.26 22.12 4.77
C THR A 21 22.39 22.85 3.43
N SER A 22 21.52 22.54 2.45
CA SER A 22 21.50 23.23 1.15
C SER A 22 21.11 24.70 1.28
N ALA A 23 20.15 25.03 2.15
CA ALA A 23 19.72 26.40 2.41
C ALA A 23 20.85 27.24 3.05
N VAL A 24 21.53 26.67 4.08
CA VAL A 24 22.67 27.32 4.74
C VAL A 24 23.83 27.55 3.77
N SER A 25 24.01 26.65 2.79
CA SER A 25 25.04 26.79 1.73
C SER A 25 24.65 27.80 0.63
N GLY A 26 23.60 28.61 0.81
CA GLY A 26 23.19 29.65 -0.13
C GLY A 26 22.40 29.14 -1.36
N ASN A 27 21.88 27.93 -1.33
CA ASN A 27 21.13 27.32 -2.43
C ASN A 27 19.64 27.04 -2.06
N PRO A 28 18.82 28.08 -1.83
CA PRO A 28 17.42 27.88 -1.36
C PRO A 28 16.54 27.15 -2.39
N GLY A 29 16.80 27.32 -3.70
CA GLY A 29 16.06 26.60 -4.74
C GLY A 29 16.30 25.10 -4.69
N THR A 30 17.55 24.67 -4.52
CA THR A 30 17.91 23.26 -4.33
C THR A 30 17.30 22.71 -3.03
N ALA A 31 17.34 23.48 -1.95
CA ALA A 31 16.75 23.10 -0.68
C ALA A 31 15.24 22.81 -0.82
N ALA A 32 14.50 23.70 -1.49
CA ALA A 32 13.06 23.53 -1.75
C ALA A 32 12.76 22.28 -2.60
N LEU A 33 13.53 22.07 -3.68
CA LEU A 33 13.37 20.91 -4.55
C LEU A 33 13.63 19.58 -3.80
N VAL A 34 14.73 19.50 -3.04
CA VAL A 34 15.09 18.32 -2.26
C VAL A 34 14.01 18.02 -1.24
N LEU A 35 13.56 19.03 -0.48
CA LEU A 35 12.48 18.84 0.49
C LEU A 35 11.21 18.31 -0.17
N LEU A 36 10.80 18.89 -1.30
CA LEU A 36 9.63 18.44 -2.04
C LEU A 36 9.75 16.98 -2.47
N VAL A 37 10.88 16.57 -3.04
CA VAL A 37 11.12 15.18 -3.48
C VAL A 37 11.00 14.22 -2.30
N PHE A 38 11.65 14.52 -1.18
CA PHE A 38 11.60 13.66 0.02
C PHE A 38 10.19 13.59 0.63
N LEU A 39 9.44 14.68 0.62
CA LEU A 39 8.04 14.68 1.08
C LEU A 39 7.13 13.85 0.16
N VAL A 40 7.33 13.92 -1.15
CA VAL A 40 6.61 13.07 -2.11
C VAL A 40 6.94 11.59 -1.87
N VAL A 41 8.22 11.24 -1.69
CA VAL A 41 8.64 9.87 -1.36
C VAL A 41 8.03 9.42 -0.04
N ALA A 42 8.06 10.25 1.00
CA ALA A 42 7.43 9.96 2.29
C ALA A 42 5.92 9.72 2.15
N ALA A 43 5.22 10.56 1.37
CA ALA A 43 3.78 10.41 1.12
C ALA A 43 3.45 9.10 0.39
N VAL A 44 4.22 8.74 -0.65
CA VAL A 44 4.03 7.50 -1.41
C VAL A 44 4.25 6.24 -0.53
N HIS A 45 5.18 6.30 0.41
CA HIS A 45 5.46 5.19 1.34
C HIS A 45 4.58 5.21 2.60
N SER A 46 3.74 6.23 2.75
CA SER A 46 2.86 6.36 3.90
C SER A 46 1.61 5.46 3.77
N PRO A 47 1.06 5.00 4.91
CA PRO A 47 -0.19 4.25 4.90
C PRO A 47 -1.38 5.08 4.38
N LEU A 48 -1.26 6.40 4.31
CA LEU A 48 -2.29 7.32 3.77
C LEU A 48 -2.50 7.14 2.26
N MET A 49 -1.51 6.59 1.54
CA MET A 49 -1.62 6.28 0.12
C MET A 49 -2.70 5.22 -0.15
N PHE A 50 -2.99 4.36 0.81
CA PHE A 50 -3.90 3.23 0.67
C PHE A 50 -5.29 3.56 1.22
N PRO A 51 -6.36 2.93 0.70
CA PRO A 51 -7.68 2.98 1.32
C PRO A 51 -7.61 2.52 2.78
N ARG A 52 -8.59 2.95 3.59
CA ARG A 52 -8.64 2.54 4.99
C ARG A 52 -8.62 1.02 5.11
N PRO A 53 -7.65 0.43 5.84
CA PRO A 53 -7.57 -1.02 5.99
C PRO A 53 -8.72 -1.52 6.85
N VAL A 54 -9.25 -2.68 6.47
CA VAL A 54 -10.23 -3.46 7.25
C VAL A 54 -9.58 -4.76 7.73
N GLY A 55 -10.17 -5.40 8.76
CA GLY A 55 -9.71 -6.72 9.19
C GLY A 55 -10.06 -7.80 8.17
N LEU A 56 -9.27 -8.90 8.10
CA LEU A 56 -9.48 -9.98 7.14
C LEU A 56 -10.89 -10.57 7.22
N ARG A 57 -11.36 -10.87 8.43
CA ARG A 57 -12.70 -11.46 8.65
C ARG A 57 -13.81 -10.55 8.10
N GLU A 58 -13.69 -9.27 8.35
CA GLU A 58 -14.63 -8.26 7.84
C GLU A 58 -14.56 -8.16 6.31
N ALA A 59 -13.33 -8.12 5.76
CA ALA A 59 -13.12 -8.07 4.32
C ALA A 59 -13.72 -9.29 3.62
N GLN A 60 -13.50 -10.50 4.15
CA GLN A 60 -14.05 -11.74 3.61
C GLN A 60 -15.57 -11.79 3.70
N GLY A 61 -16.14 -11.41 4.85
CA GLY A 61 -17.60 -11.38 5.02
C GLY A 61 -18.28 -10.42 4.03
N ARG A 62 -17.70 -9.23 3.83
CA ARG A 62 -18.20 -8.27 2.84
C ARG A 62 -17.99 -8.78 1.41
N SER A 63 -16.83 -9.33 1.10
CA SER A 63 -16.50 -9.90 -0.22
C SER A 63 -17.46 -11.04 -0.60
N THR A 64 -17.85 -11.87 0.36
CA THR A 64 -18.87 -12.92 0.13
C THR A 64 -20.23 -12.35 -0.22
N ALA A 65 -20.58 -11.17 0.33
CA ALA A 65 -21.88 -10.54 0.11
C ALA A 65 -21.92 -9.75 -1.20
N ASP A 66 -20.83 -9.05 -1.57
CA ASP A 66 -20.81 -8.12 -2.69
C ASP A 66 -19.82 -8.48 -3.82
N GLY A 67 -19.08 -9.58 -3.66
CA GLY A 67 -18.14 -10.10 -4.64
C GLY A 67 -16.82 -9.33 -4.78
N ARG A 68 -16.65 -8.20 -4.07
CA ARG A 68 -15.47 -7.32 -4.23
C ARG A 68 -14.18 -8.02 -3.78
N PRO A 69 -13.08 -7.89 -4.54
CA PRO A 69 -11.82 -8.54 -4.18
C PRO A 69 -11.22 -8.04 -2.86
N VAL A 70 -10.47 -8.93 -2.19
CA VAL A 70 -9.70 -8.63 -0.97
C VAL A 70 -8.23 -8.58 -1.31
N VAL A 71 -7.53 -7.51 -0.92
CA VAL A 71 -6.09 -7.30 -1.16
C VAL A 71 -5.34 -7.36 0.16
N LEU A 72 -4.45 -8.33 0.28
CA LEU A 72 -3.45 -8.35 1.35
C LEU A 72 -2.27 -7.48 0.93
N TRP A 73 -1.86 -6.56 1.79
CA TRP A 73 -0.79 -5.62 1.52
C TRP A 73 -0.01 -5.27 2.79
N ARG A 74 1.13 -4.62 2.64
CA ARG A 74 1.87 -4.02 3.76
C ARG A 74 2.48 -2.68 3.37
N PRO A 75 2.69 -1.76 4.32
CA PRO A 75 3.43 -0.51 4.09
C PRO A 75 4.85 -0.75 3.57
N GLY A 76 5.32 0.13 2.66
CA GLY A 76 6.66 0.02 2.07
C GLY A 76 6.83 -1.05 0.99
N CYS A 77 5.78 -1.79 0.65
CA CYS A 77 5.82 -2.77 -0.44
C CYS A 77 5.68 -2.09 -1.79
N MET A 78 6.73 -2.07 -2.60
CA MET A 78 6.74 -1.42 -3.93
C MET A 78 5.70 -1.99 -4.89
N TYR A 79 5.50 -3.31 -4.88
CA TYR A 79 4.47 -3.95 -5.71
C TYR A 79 3.06 -3.58 -5.27
N CYS A 80 2.83 -3.41 -3.96
CA CYS A 80 1.55 -2.92 -3.43
C CYS A 80 1.30 -1.47 -3.84
N ILE A 81 2.32 -0.61 -3.77
CA ILE A 81 2.27 0.78 -4.23
C ILE A 81 1.97 0.83 -5.73
N ARG A 82 2.67 0.02 -6.54
CA ARG A 82 2.42 -0.10 -7.99
C ARG A 82 0.96 -0.49 -8.27
N LEU A 83 0.46 -1.54 -7.61
CA LEU A 83 -0.94 -1.97 -7.75
C LEU A 83 -1.89 -0.82 -7.39
N ARG A 84 -1.69 -0.19 -6.23
CA ARG A 84 -2.53 0.92 -5.76
C ARG A 84 -2.57 2.09 -6.75
N LEU A 85 -1.40 2.51 -7.26
CA LEU A 85 -1.30 3.61 -8.22
C LEU A 85 -1.97 3.27 -9.55
N ARG A 86 -1.73 2.06 -10.06
CA ARG A 86 -2.29 1.60 -11.33
C ARG A 86 -3.81 1.42 -11.28
N LEU A 87 -4.36 1.02 -10.14
CA LEU A 87 -5.81 0.95 -9.94
C LEU A 87 -6.46 2.34 -9.82
N GLY A 88 -5.73 3.35 -9.37
CA GLY A 88 -6.23 4.71 -9.23
C GLY A 88 -7.49 4.77 -8.35
N ARG A 89 -8.57 5.35 -8.86
CA ARG A 89 -9.87 5.45 -8.16
C ARG A 89 -10.51 4.07 -7.93
N SER A 90 -10.27 3.10 -8.80
CA SER A 90 -10.81 1.75 -8.66
C SER A 90 -10.28 1.01 -7.42
N ALA A 91 -9.17 1.46 -6.81
CA ALA A 91 -8.65 0.88 -5.57
C ALA A 91 -9.64 0.97 -4.40
N GLY A 92 -10.55 1.93 -4.39
CA GLY A 92 -11.63 2.04 -3.40
C GLY A 92 -12.71 0.94 -3.52
N ARG A 93 -12.69 0.19 -4.63
CA ARG A 93 -13.63 -0.92 -4.88
C ARG A 93 -13.10 -2.27 -4.39
N LEU A 94 -11.91 -2.31 -3.76
CA LEU A 94 -11.33 -3.50 -3.13
C LEU A 94 -11.28 -3.31 -1.61
N TYR A 95 -11.27 -4.42 -0.88
CA TYR A 95 -11.01 -4.44 0.56
C TYR A 95 -9.53 -4.62 0.81
N TRP A 96 -8.90 -3.67 1.51
CA TRP A 96 -7.46 -3.65 1.77
C TRP A 96 -7.19 -4.12 3.20
N VAL A 97 -6.41 -5.21 3.35
CA VAL A 97 -6.02 -5.79 4.64
C VAL A 97 -4.53 -5.59 4.85
N ASP A 98 -4.16 -4.81 5.86
CA ASP A 98 -2.76 -4.59 6.24
C ASP A 98 -2.27 -5.77 7.08
N ILE A 99 -1.42 -6.63 6.50
CA ILE A 99 -0.92 -7.85 7.16
C ILE A 99 0.01 -7.56 8.35
N TRP A 100 0.51 -6.35 8.51
CA TRP A 100 1.29 -5.97 9.70
C TRP A 100 0.40 -5.57 10.89
N ARG A 101 -0.89 -5.35 10.64
CA ARG A 101 -1.88 -4.96 11.66
C ARG A 101 -2.91 -6.04 11.91
N ASP A 102 -3.02 -7.01 11.01
CA ASP A 102 -3.98 -8.11 11.06
C ASP A 102 -3.24 -9.45 10.95
N ALA A 103 -3.15 -10.18 12.07
CA ALA A 103 -2.46 -11.46 12.15
C ALA A 103 -3.13 -12.54 11.26
N ALA A 104 -4.46 -12.51 11.14
CA ALA A 104 -5.19 -13.43 10.27
C ALA A 104 -4.88 -13.12 8.78
N GLY A 105 -4.72 -11.83 8.43
CA GLY A 105 -4.26 -11.41 7.11
C GLY A 105 -2.85 -11.91 6.79
N ALA A 106 -1.92 -11.83 7.76
CA ALA A 106 -0.58 -12.38 7.61
C ALA A 106 -0.58 -13.90 7.42
N GLU A 107 -1.42 -14.62 8.18
CA GLU A 107 -1.57 -16.06 8.04
C GLU A 107 -2.17 -16.45 6.69
N ALA A 108 -3.19 -15.72 6.22
CA ALA A 108 -3.76 -15.93 4.90
C ALA A 108 -2.74 -15.67 3.77
N ALA A 109 -1.86 -14.69 3.93
CA ALA A 109 -0.76 -14.45 2.98
C ALA A 109 0.21 -15.64 2.95
N ARG A 110 0.60 -16.17 4.11
CA ARG A 110 1.47 -17.36 4.21
C ARG A 110 0.82 -18.60 3.61
N ALA A 111 -0.45 -18.82 3.90
CA ALA A 111 -1.19 -19.96 3.36
C ALA A 111 -1.30 -19.95 1.83
N ALA A 112 -1.39 -18.74 1.24
CA ALA A 112 -1.48 -18.55 -0.21
C ALA A 112 -0.12 -18.58 -0.92
N ASN A 113 1.02 -18.52 -0.20
CA ASN A 113 2.35 -18.31 -0.76
C ASN A 113 3.42 -19.22 -0.13
N ASP A 114 3.11 -20.48 0.06
CA ASP A 114 4.06 -21.51 0.54
C ASP A 114 4.81 -21.09 1.82
N GLY A 115 4.10 -20.50 2.77
CA GLY A 115 4.65 -20.04 4.05
C GLY A 115 5.24 -18.61 4.03
N ASN A 116 5.26 -17.93 2.88
CA ASN A 116 5.81 -16.59 2.73
C ASN A 116 4.72 -15.49 2.84
N GLU A 117 5.05 -14.37 3.48
CA GLU A 117 4.18 -13.18 3.50
C GLU A 117 4.31 -12.36 2.21
N THR A 118 4.11 -12.99 1.06
CA THR A 118 4.19 -12.33 -0.24
C THR A 118 2.97 -11.43 -0.45
N VAL A 119 3.21 -10.18 -0.79
CA VAL A 119 2.16 -9.19 -1.06
C VAL A 119 2.56 -8.29 -2.25
N PRO A 120 1.59 -7.79 -3.04
CA PRO A 120 0.16 -7.95 -2.86
C PRO A 120 -0.32 -9.37 -3.20
N THR A 121 -1.17 -9.95 -2.38
CA THR A 121 -1.96 -11.14 -2.73
C THR A 121 -3.42 -10.72 -2.80
N VAL A 122 -4.05 -10.94 -3.94
CA VAL A 122 -5.44 -10.53 -4.21
C VAL A 122 -6.32 -11.76 -4.25
N PHE A 123 -7.34 -11.78 -3.40
CA PHE A 123 -8.36 -12.83 -3.42
C PHE A 123 -9.53 -12.38 -4.28
N ILE A 124 -9.87 -13.19 -5.29
CA ILE A 124 -11.02 -13.02 -6.18
C ILE A 124 -11.87 -14.28 -6.11
N ALA A 125 -13.11 -14.16 -5.72
CA ALA A 125 -14.00 -15.30 -5.48
C ALA A 125 -13.35 -16.37 -4.56
N GLY A 126 -12.59 -15.93 -3.55
CA GLY A 126 -11.87 -16.79 -2.61
C GLY A 126 -10.55 -17.38 -3.13
N GLN A 127 -10.20 -17.20 -4.40
CA GLN A 127 -8.94 -17.70 -4.98
C GLN A 127 -7.82 -16.68 -4.85
N PRO A 128 -6.64 -17.05 -4.33
CA PRO A 128 -5.50 -16.16 -4.19
C PRO A 128 -4.74 -15.97 -5.51
N HIS A 129 -4.36 -14.74 -5.80
CA HIS A 129 -3.50 -14.36 -6.92
C HIS A 129 -2.35 -13.52 -6.39
N THR A 130 -1.13 -14.05 -6.44
CA THR A 130 0.07 -13.39 -5.91
C THR A 130 0.66 -12.45 -6.93
N ASN A 131 0.86 -11.19 -6.52
CA ASN A 131 1.42 -10.11 -7.35
C ASN A 131 0.77 -10.02 -8.74
N PRO A 132 -0.58 -9.99 -8.84
CA PRO A 132 -1.26 -10.01 -10.12
C PRO A 132 -1.00 -8.72 -10.91
N ASP A 133 -1.14 -8.80 -12.22
CA ASP A 133 -1.07 -7.62 -13.08
C ASP A 133 -2.20 -6.63 -12.73
N PRO A 134 -1.90 -5.34 -12.54
CA PRO A 134 -2.92 -4.34 -12.18
C PRO A 134 -4.03 -4.15 -13.21
N ALA A 135 -3.75 -4.36 -14.51
CA ALA A 135 -4.76 -4.27 -15.56
C ALA A 135 -5.74 -5.43 -15.44
N TRP A 136 -5.22 -6.65 -15.25
CA TRP A 136 -6.04 -7.83 -15.00
C TRP A 136 -6.93 -7.66 -13.75
N VAL A 137 -6.38 -7.15 -12.63
CA VAL A 137 -7.19 -6.86 -11.41
C VAL A 137 -8.30 -5.87 -11.72
N ARG A 138 -8.05 -4.86 -12.56
CA ARG A 138 -9.06 -3.88 -12.95
C ARG A 138 -10.19 -4.51 -13.78
N GLU A 139 -9.86 -5.45 -14.67
CA GLU A 139 -10.85 -6.22 -15.44
C GLU A 139 -11.78 -7.02 -14.54
N GLN A 140 -11.24 -7.62 -13.46
CA GLN A 140 -12.02 -8.35 -12.47
C GLN A 140 -12.99 -7.44 -11.67
N LEU A 141 -12.81 -6.13 -11.70
CA LEU A 141 -13.72 -5.16 -11.05
C LEU A 141 -14.88 -4.75 -11.96
N SER A 142 -14.84 -5.07 -13.25
CA SER A 142 -15.86 -4.63 -14.21
C SER A 142 -17.29 -5.11 -13.91
N PRO A 143 -17.52 -6.31 -13.31
CA PRO A 143 -18.85 -6.78 -12.95
C PRO A 143 -19.48 -6.06 -11.74
N PHE A 144 -18.68 -5.30 -10.99
CA PHE A 144 -19.14 -4.65 -9.75
C PHE A 144 -19.43 -3.16 -9.98
N PRO A 145 -20.56 -2.65 -9.49
CA PRO A 145 -20.92 -1.24 -9.60
C PRO A 145 -19.99 -0.27 -8.83
#